data_e696efbc7618143a5334dcbace906e1c
#
_entry.id   e696efbc7618143a5334dcbace906e1c
#
_cell.length_a   1.000
_cell.length_b   1.000
_cell.length_c   1.000
_cell.angle_alpha   90.00
_cell.angle_beta   90.00
_cell.angle_gamma   90.00
#
_symmetry.space_group_name_H-M   'P 1'
#
loop_
_entity.id
_entity.type
_entity.pdbx_description
1 polymer ?
#
loop_
_entity_poly.entity_id
_entity_poly.type
_entity_poly.pdbx_seq_one_letter_code
_entity_poly.pdbx_strand_id
1 'polypeptide(L)'
;NEELQFESRILEVYSRRHTLLAEGVFTDDKIISFRGKGLLVDLLVTLPDDKPQLFKNVTTNVVKRADGTLCYNVFSIAGSKTYNRRQSYRCYIGIETAIQCGLNRSAHDVIIKDISYNGFAVVSREDLELGVNQTVHAVLNDHLEETAENFNFHLYGLVARVQELENGL
;
A
#
# COMPACT_ATOMS: atom_id res chain seq x y z
N ASN A 1 15.97 3.32 17.94
CA ASN A 1 14.76 2.45 18.02
C ASN A 1 14.69 1.71 16.70
N GLU A 2 14.76 0.40 16.78
CA GLU A 2 14.60 -0.46 15.61
C GLU A 2 13.11 -0.82 15.51
N GLU A 3 12.53 -0.68 14.33
CA GLU A 3 11.15 -1.03 14.02
C GLU A 3 11.15 -2.30 13.19
N LEU A 4 10.41 -3.31 13.63
CA LEU A 4 10.19 -4.56 12.91
C LEU A 4 8.72 -4.64 12.52
N GLN A 5 8.45 -5.02 11.28
CA GLN A 5 7.11 -5.16 10.75
C GLN A 5 6.85 -6.62 10.37
N PHE A 6 5.69 -7.12 10.76
CA PHE A 6 5.21 -8.45 10.43
C PHE A 6 3.79 -8.38 9.88
N GLU A 7 3.48 -9.25 8.94
CA GLU A 7 2.13 -9.36 8.39
C GLU A 7 1.44 -10.61 8.94
N SER A 8 0.14 -10.48 9.20
CA SER A 8 -0.68 -11.58 9.70
C SER A 8 -2.13 -11.39 9.26
N ARG A 9 -2.86 -12.48 9.10
CA ARG A 9 -4.26 -12.45 8.72
C ARG A 9 -5.17 -12.46 9.95
N ILE A 10 -6.21 -11.62 9.93
CA ILE A 10 -7.25 -11.64 10.96
C ILE A 10 -8.11 -12.90 10.76
N LEU A 11 -8.23 -13.70 11.82
CA LEU A 11 -9.04 -14.91 11.84
C LEU A 11 -10.47 -14.63 12.35
N GLU A 12 -10.57 -13.91 13.46
CA GLU A 12 -11.85 -13.63 14.13
C GLU A 12 -11.81 -12.26 14.82
N VAL A 13 -12.96 -11.60 14.92
CA VAL A 13 -13.11 -10.31 15.61
C VAL A 13 -14.19 -10.40 16.68
N TYR A 14 -13.85 -10.03 17.91
CA TYR A 14 -14.75 -10.00 19.06
C TYR A 14 -15.00 -8.58 19.52
N SER A 15 -15.85 -7.86 18.81
CA SER A 15 -16.09 -6.41 19.02
C SER A 15 -16.47 -6.06 20.47
N ARG A 16 -17.32 -6.86 21.11
CA ARG A 16 -17.73 -6.63 22.51
C ARG A 16 -16.59 -6.74 23.52
N ARG A 17 -15.50 -7.41 23.16
CA ARG A 17 -14.33 -7.63 24.02
C ARG A 17 -13.14 -6.78 23.62
N HIS A 18 -13.27 -5.98 22.56
CA HIS A 18 -12.17 -5.22 21.95
C HIS A 18 -10.95 -6.09 21.64
N THR A 19 -11.21 -7.32 21.19
CA THR A 19 -10.17 -8.30 20.84
C THR A 19 -10.36 -8.83 19.43
N LEU A 20 -9.25 -9.25 18.84
CA LEU A 20 -9.25 -10.04 17.62
C LEU A 20 -8.26 -11.20 17.74
N LEU A 21 -8.51 -12.25 16.96
CA LEU A 21 -7.54 -13.32 16.75
C LEU A 21 -6.86 -13.09 15.39
N ALA A 22 -5.54 -13.19 15.40
CA ALA A 22 -4.71 -13.13 14.20
C ALA A 22 -3.84 -14.38 14.08
N GLU A 23 -3.51 -14.78 12.87
CA GLU A 23 -2.61 -15.91 12.64
C GLU A 23 -1.27 -15.74 13.36
N GLY A 24 -0.64 -16.85 13.75
CA GLY A 24 0.69 -16.84 14.31
C GLY A 24 1.75 -16.49 13.26
N VAL A 25 2.69 -15.65 13.61
CA VAL A 25 3.91 -15.41 12.83
C VAL A 25 5.03 -16.27 13.38
N PHE A 26 5.72 -17.01 12.53
CA PHE A 26 6.72 -18.00 12.95
C PHE A 26 8.10 -17.65 12.39
N THR A 27 9.12 -17.97 13.19
CA THR A 27 10.52 -17.99 12.78
C THR A 27 11.14 -19.28 13.31
N ASP A 28 11.74 -20.08 12.45
CA ASP A 28 12.33 -21.38 12.79
C ASP A 28 11.36 -22.27 13.60
N ASP A 29 10.12 -22.42 13.09
CA ASP A 29 9.03 -23.20 13.71
C ASP A 29 8.58 -22.73 15.11
N LYS A 30 9.05 -21.57 15.54
CA LYS A 30 8.64 -20.95 16.81
C LYS A 30 7.79 -19.71 16.56
N ILE A 31 6.66 -19.63 17.25
CA ILE A 31 5.83 -18.42 17.18
C ILE A 31 6.58 -17.25 17.82
N ILE A 32 6.59 -16.11 17.15
CA ILE A 32 7.20 -14.88 17.65
C ILE A 32 6.39 -14.37 18.84
N SER A 33 7.05 -14.06 19.94
CA SER A 33 6.39 -13.45 21.09
C SER A 33 6.57 -11.93 21.07
N PHE A 34 5.47 -11.22 20.99
CA PHE A 34 5.47 -9.74 21.09
C PHE A 34 5.35 -9.27 22.56
N ARG A 35 5.83 -10.09 23.48
CA ARG A 35 5.91 -9.75 24.91
C ARG A 35 7.36 -9.51 25.30
N GLY A 36 7.65 -8.33 25.80
CA GLY A 36 8.99 -7.99 26.27
C GLY A 36 8.98 -6.65 26.99
N LYS A 37 9.89 -6.49 27.94
CA LYS A 37 10.05 -5.21 28.64
C LYS A 37 10.57 -4.16 27.65
N GLY A 38 9.80 -3.08 27.48
CA GLY A 38 10.17 -2.00 26.56
C GLY A 38 9.74 -2.23 25.10
N LEU A 39 9.07 -3.34 24.79
CA LEU A 39 8.49 -3.58 23.47
C LEU A 39 7.13 -2.89 23.38
N LEU A 40 6.95 -2.05 22.38
CA LEU A 40 5.67 -1.45 22.01
C LEU A 40 5.16 -2.12 20.73
N VAL A 41 3.90 -2.52 20.72
CA VAL A 41 3.28 -3.19 19.59
C VAL A 41 2.14 -2.33 19.07
N ASP A 42 2.24 -1.91 17.83
CA ASP A 42 1.16 -1.24 17.12
C ASP A 42 0.53 -2.22 16.12
N LEU A 43 -0.78 -2.15 15.95
CA LEU A 43 -1.51 -2.98 14.99
C LEU A 43 -2.09 -2.09 13.89
N LEU A 44 -1.66 -2.33 12.65
CA LEU A 44 -2.25 -1.71 11.47
C LEU A 44 -3.21 -2.70 10.82
N VAL A 45 -4.50 -2.39 10.82
CA VAL A 45 -5.54 -3.18 10.16
C VAL A 45 -5.84 -2.57 8.81
N THR A 46 -5.72 -3.39 7.75
CA THR A 46 -6.10 -3.04 6.38
C THR A 46 -7.25 -3.94 5.94
N LEU A 47 -8.35 -3.35 5.53
CA LEU A 47 -9.49 -4.05 4.94
C LEU A 47 -9.58 -3.69 3.45
N PRO A 48 -10.13 -4.57 2.61
CA PRO A 48 -10.51 -4.20 1.26
C PRO A 48 -11.44 -2.99 1.34
N ASP A 49 -11.28 -2.03 0.46
CA ASP A 49 -12.16 -0.85 0.30
C ASP A 49 -12.28 0.10 1.50
N ASP A 50 -11.51 -0.11 2.56
CA ASP A 50 -11.54 0.76 3.74
C ASP A 50 -10.18 1.44 4.00
N LYS A 51 -10.22 2.54 4.76
CA LYS A 51 -9.01 3.24 5.16
C LYS A 51 -8.30 2.44 6.25
N PRO A 52 -6.98 2.23 6.15
CA PRO A 52 -6.22 1.54 7.17
C PRO A 52 -6.43 2.16 8.56
N GLN A 53 -6.56 1.33 9.57
CA GLN A 53 -6.79 1.72 10.96
C GLN A 53 -5.59 1.33 11.82
N LEU A 54 -5.01 2.30 12.51
CA LEU A 54 -3.88 2.09 13.42
C LEU A 54 -4.38 2.04 14.87
N PHE A 55 -4.09 0.93 15.53
CA PHE A 55 -4.27 0.75 16.98
C PHE A 55 -2.90 0.78 17.64
N LYS A 56 -2.68 1.76 18.49
CA LYS A 56 -1.39 1.92 19.19
C LYS A 56 -1.35 1.15 20.50
N ASN A 57 -0.17 0.66 20.85
CA ASN A 57 0.12 0.00 22.11
C ASN A 57 -0.85 -1.15 22.43
N VAL A 58 -1.10 -2.00 21.45
CA VAL A 58 -1.96 -3.17 21.66
C VAL A 58 -1.27 -4.22 22.52
N THR A 59 -2.06 -4.97 23.26
CA THR A 59 -1.57 -6.12 24.03
C THR A 59 -1.77 -7.39 23.21
N THR A 60 -0.72 -8.19 23.08
CA THR A 60 -0.75 -9.45 22.33
C THR A 60 -0.48 -10.63 23.25
N ASN A 61 -1.22 -11.71 23.09
CA ASN A 61 -1.01 -12.97 23.80
C ASN A 61 -1.04 -14.11 22.79
N VAL A 62 -0.07 -15.00 22.89
CA VAL A 62 -0.13 -16.27 22.16
C VAL A 62 -1.17 -17.17 22.82
N VAL A 63 -2.10 -17.66 22.02
CA VAL A 63 -3.13 -18.60 22.45
C VAL A 63 -3.16 -19.80 21.52
N LYS A 64 -3.58 -20.96 22.06
CA LYS A 64 -3.76 -22.18 21.29
C LYS A 64 -5.25 -22.41 21.03
N ARG A 65 -5.62 -22.59 19.80
CA ARG A 65 -6.99 -22.93 19.40
C ARG A 65 -7.30 -24.40 19.69
N ALA A 66 -8.56 -24.78 19.61
CA ALA A 66 -9.01 -26.15 19.82
C ALA A 66 -8.40 -27.16 18.83
N ASP A 67 -8.10 -26.72 17.62
CA ASP A 67 -7.42 -27.47 16.57
C ASP A 67 -5.90 -27.61 16.76
N GLY A 68 -5.36 -27.01 17.83
CA GLY A 68 -3.94 -27.01 18.14
C GLY A 68 -3.15 -25.87 17.52
N THR A 69 -3.74 -25.08 16.65
CA THR A 69 -3.09 -23.94 15.99
C THR A 69 -2.74 -22.84 16.98
N LEU A 70 -1.53 -22.29 16.89
CA LEU A 70 -1.10 -21.13 17.67
C LEU A 70 -1.48 -19.84 16.92
N CYS A 71 -2.09 -18.91 17.63
CA CYS A 71 -2.48 -17.61 17.09
C CYS A 71 -2.28 -16.51 18.14
N TYR A 72 -2.44 -15.25 17.72
CA TYR A 72 -2.42 -14.12 18.64
C TYR A 72 -3.84 -13.73 19.01
N ASN A 73 -4.06 -13.55 20.32
CA ASN A 73 -5.19 -12.77 20.82
C ASN A 73 -4.69 -11.34 21.06
N VAL A 74 -5.18 -10.43 20.23
CA VAL A 74 -4.79 -9.02 20.26
C VAL A 74 -5.91 -8.22 20.91
N PHE A 75 -5.55 -7.43 21.90
CA PHE A 75 -6.46 -6.60 22.66
C PHE A 75 -6.06 -5.13 22.59
N SER A 76 -7.03 -4.25 22.35
CA SER A 76 -6.83 -2.80 22.35
C SER A 76 -7.81 -2.13 23.30
N ILE A 77 -7.30 -1.30 24.20
CA ILE A 77 -8.12 -0.45 25.07
C ILE A 77 -8.48 0.86 24.35
N ALA A 78 -7.55 1.37 23.55
CA ALA A 78 -7.72 2.60 22.80
C ALA A 78 -8.46 2.34 21.48
N GLY A 79 -9.25 3.32 21.04
CA GLY A 79 -9.83 3.31 19.71
C GLY A 79 -8.75 3.42 18.62
N SER A 80 -9.12 3.02 17.41
CA SER A 80 -8.26 3.18 16.23
C SER A 80 -8.19 4.64 15.77
N LYS A 81 -7.13 4.94 15.05
CA LYS A 81 -7.00 6.18 14.24
C LYS A 81 -6.84 5.79 12.78
N THR A 82 -7.50 6.51 11.89
CA THR A 82 -7.24 6.35 10.47
C THR A 82 -5.77 6.58 10.19
N TYR A 83 -5.13 5.61 9.54
CA TYR A 83 -3.73 5.69 9.18
C TYR A 83 -3.56 6.09 7.73
N ASN A 84 -2.93 7.22 7.52
CA ASN A 84 -2.55 7.62 6.17
C ASN A 84 -1.15 7.09 5.86
N ARG A 85 -1.06 5.98 5.12
CA ARG A 85 0.21 5.39 4.66
C ARG A 85 0.94 6.23 3.61
N ARG A 86 0.27 7.26 3.08
CA ARG A 86 0.86 8.13 2.06
C ARG A 86 1.63 9.27 2.72
N GLN A 87 2.89 9.37 2.41
CA GLN A 87 3.76 10.45 2.88
C GLN A 87 3.55 11.75 2.09
N SER A 88 3.00 11.66 0.88
CA SER A 88 2.76 12.81 0.02
C SER A 88 1.33 12.83 -0.50
N TYR A 89 0.83 14.04 -0.71
CA TYR A 89 -0.46 14.27 -1.37
C TYR A 89 -0.39 13.76 -2.82
N ARG A 90 -1.51 13.24 -3.32
CA ARG A 90 -1.68 12.87 -4.72
C ARG A 90 -2.71 13.76 -5.36
N CYS A 91 -2.32 14.41 -6.45
CA CYS A 91 -3.21 15.20 -7.28
C CYS A 91 -3.73 14.30 -8.42
N TYR A 92 -5.04 14.18 -8.53
CA TYR A 92 -5.66 13.54 -9.68
C TYR A 92 -5.64 14.52 -10.86
N ILE A 93 -5.09 14.09 -11.99
CA ILE A 93 -4.95 14.94 -13.17
C ILE A 93 -5.69 14.40 -14.41
N GLY A 94 -5.74 13.09 -14.62
CA GLY A 94 -6.50 12.47 -15.70
C GLY A 94 -6.05 12.87 -17.12
N ILE A 95 -4.74 13.06 -17.35
CA ILE A 95 -4.21 13.54 -18.63
C ILE A 95 -3.84 12.37 -19.52
N GLU A 96 -4.36 12.37 -20.76
CA GLU A 96 -3.94 11.43 -21.81
C GLU A 96 -2.54 11.80 -22.31
N THR A 97 -1.66 10.82 -22.41
CA THR A 97 -0.29 10.99 -22.91
C THR A 97 0.28 9.66 -23.39
N ALA A 98 1.47 9.72 -23.98
CA ALA A 98 2.24 8.53 -24.30
C ALA A 98 3.37 8.31 -23.30
N ILE A 99 3.56 7.08 -22.84
CA ILE A 99 4.73 6.69 -22.07
C ILE A 99 5.64 5.80 -22.90
N GLN A 100 6.94 5.94 -22.66
CA GLN A 100 7.96 5.05 -23.18
C GLN A 100 8.36 4.04 -22.12
N CYS A 101 8.31 2.77 -22.44
CA CYS A 101 8.52 1.68 -21.49
C CYS A 101 9.68 0.77 -21.93
N GLY A 102 10.40 0.24 -20.93
CA GLY A 102 11.41 -0.79 -21.10
C GLY A 102 12.63 -0.38 -21.93
N LEU A 103 13.44 -1.38 -22.28
CA LEU A 103 14.69 -1.19 -23.04
C LEU A 103 14.45 -0.73 -24.50
N ASN A 104 13.36 -1.16 -25.08
CA ASN A 104 13.02 -0.87 -26.49
C ASN A 104 12.36 0.51 -26.68
N ARG A 105 12.05 1.22 -25.57
CA ARG A 105 11.38 2.53 -25.59
C ARG A 105 10.11 2.55 -26.44
N SER A 106 9.36 1.46 -26.45
CA SER A 106 8.06 1.43 -27.11
C SER A 106 7.14 2.48 -26.49
N ALA A 107 6.44 3.23 -27.33
CA ALA A 107 5.48 4.23 -26.88
C ALA A 107 4.10 3.58 -26.77
N HIS A 108 3.42 3.86 -25.66
CA HIS A 108 2.07 3.37 -25.37
C HIS A 108 1.19 4.52 -24.89
N ASP A 109 -0.04 4.57 -25.40
CA ASP A 109 -1.01 5.56 -24.99
C ASP A 109 -1.59 5.20 -23.61
N VAL A 110 -1.53 6.15 -22.70
CA VAL A 110 -1.97 5.98 -21.31
C VAL A 110 -2.66 7.22 -20.79
N ILE A 111 -3.37 7.05 -19.69
CA ILE A 111 -3.88 8.17 -18.88
C ILE A 111 -3.03 8.27 -17.62
N ILE A 112 -2.39 9.41 -17.37
CA ILE A 112 -1.80 9.69 -16.07
C ILE A 112 -2.94 10.01 -15.11
N LYS A 113 -3.22 9.06 -14.22
CA LYS A 113 -4.32 9.14 -13.27
C LYS A 113 -4.06 10.14 -12.15
N ASP A 114 -2.93 9.99 -11.50
CA ASP A 114 -2.51 10.85 -10.40
C ASP A 114 -1.00 11.04 -10.38
N ILE A 115 -0.58 12.15 -9.80
CA ILE A 115 0.82 12.51 -9.58
C ILE A 115 1.03 12.91 -8.12
N SER A 116 2.20 12.60 -7.58
CA SER A 116 2.63 12.98 -6.25
C SER A 116 4.10 13.36 -6.24
N TYR A 117 4.60 13.83 -5.11
CA TYR A 117 6.04 14.12 -4.97
C TYR A 117 6.95 12.93 -5.29
N ASN A 118 6.51 11.70 -5.00
CA ASN A 118 7.34 10.50 -5.11
C ASN A 118 7.04 9.65 -6.36
N GLY A 119 6.10 10.06 -7.22
CA GLY A 119 5.76 9.29 -8.40
C GLY A 119 4.41 9.60 -8.99
N PHE A 120 4.06 8.85 -10.01
CA PHE A 120 2.80 8.99 -10.74
C PHE A 120 2.17 7.62 -11.01
N ALA A 121 0.88 7.60 -11.20
CA ALA A 121 0.13 6.42 -11.58
C ALA A 121 -0.41 6.57 -13.00
N VAL A 122 -0.26 5.53 -13.80
CA VAL A 122 -0.82 5.46 -15.15
C VAL A 122 -1.86 4.37 -15.22
N VAL A 123 -2.83 4.56 -16.10
CA VAL A 123 -3.83 3.56 -16.50
C VAL A 123 -3.73 3.38 -18.00
N SER A 124 -3.67 2.14 -18.47
CA SER A 124 -3.71 1.77 -19.86
C SER A 124 -4.89 0.86 -20.13
N ARG A 125 -5.42 0.90 -21.35
CA ARG A 125 -6.39 -0.07 -21.87
C ARG A 125 -5.73 -1.31 -22.41
N GLU A 126 -4.46 -1.20 -22.74
CA GLU A 126 -3.65 -2.29 -23.29
C GLU A 126 -2.75 -2.86 -22.18
N ASP A 127 -2.42 -4.13 -22.29
CA ASP A 127 -1.36 -4.71 -21.47
C ASP A 127 -0.01 -4.12 -21.90
N LEU A 128 0.60 -3.39 -20.98
CA LEU A 128 1.89 -2.74 -21.23
C LEU A 128 3.08 -3.70 -21.09
N GLU A 129 2.83 -4.97 -20.72
CA GLU A 129 3.87 -5.98 -20.44
C GLU A 129 4.95 -5.46 -19.49
N LEU A 130 4.58 -4.58 -18.57
CA LEU A 130 5.50 -3.94 -17.65
C LEU A 130 5.74 -4.79 -16.39
N GLY A 131 7.01 -5.03 -16.10
CA GLY A 131 7.46 -5.62 -14.84
C GLY A 131 7.92 -4.58 -13.83
N VAL A 132 7.88 -4.95 -12.54
CA VAL A 132 8.45 -4.14 -11.45
C VAL A 132 9.93 -3.85 -11.72
N ASN A 133 10.39 -2.65 -11.36
CA ASN A 133 11.73 -2.10 -11.60
C ASN A 133 12.08 -1.78 -13.07
N GLN A 134 11.15 -1.90 -14.00
CA GLN A 134 11.37 -1.37 -15.34
C GLN A 134 11.28 0.16 -15.35
N THR A 135 12.06 0.79 -16.24
CA THR A 135 12.04 2.24 -16.40
C THR A 135 10.86 2.68 -17.24
N VAL A 136 10.24 3.77 -16.83
CA VAL A 136 9.20 4.48 -17.59
C VAL A 136 9.55 5.94 -17.75
N HIS A 137 9.20 6.50 -18.91
CA HIS A 137 9.35 7.91 -19.21
C HIS A 137 8.04 8.41 -19.81
N ALA A 138 7.45 9.43 -19.21
CA ALA A 138 6.26 10.12 -19.70
C ALA A 138 6.59 11.57 -20.02
N VAL A 139 5.95 12.13 -21.05
CA VAL A 139 6.04 13.55 -21.40
C VAL A 139 4.64 14.13 -21.25
N LEU A 140 4.47 15.03 -20.28
CA LEU A 140 3.26 15.82 -20.11
C LEU A 140 3.40 17.12 -20.87
N ASN A 141 2.47 17.36 -21.76
CA ASN A 141 2.34 18.64 -22.47
C ASN A 141 1.14 19.38 -21.85
N ASP A 142 1.37 20.56 -21.35
CA ASP A 142 0.34 21.41 -20.80
C ASP A 142 0.41 22.79 -21.42
N HIS A 143 -0.73 23.47 -21.48
CA HIS A 143 -0.86 24.81 -22.02
C HIS A 143 -1.52 25.71 -20.99
N LEU A 144 -0.80 26.72 -20.53
CA LEU A 144 -1.36 27.72 -19.64
C LEU A 144 -2.08 28.79 -20.49
N GLU A 145 -3.42 28.80 -20.44
CA GLU A 145 -4.25 29.76 -21.17
C GLU A 145 -3.91 31.22 -20.80
N GLU A 146 -3.57 31.48 -19.54
CA GLU A 146 -3.29 32.80 -19.02
C GLU A 146 -2.03 33.43 -19.62
N THR A 147 -1.01 32.64 -19.93
CA THR A 147 0.29 33.11 -20.45
C THR A 147 0.54 32.72 -21.89
N ALA A 148 -0.32 31.90 -22.48
CA ALA A 148 -0.12 31.26 -23.80
C ALA A 148 1.18 30.47 -23.90
N GLU A 149 1.72 30.00 -22.77
CA GLU A 149 2.95 29.23 -22.73
C GLU A 149 2.68 27.73 -22.73
N ASN A 150 3.47 27.01 -23.51
CA ASN A 150 3.46 25.54 -23.53
C ASN A 150 4.55 25.02 -22.61
N PHE A 151 4.17 24.09 -21.73
CA PHE A 151 5.08 23.43 -20.81
C PHE A 151 5.22 21.96 -21.16
N ASN A 152 6.45 21.46 -21.20
CA ASN A 152 6.77 20.07 -21.37
C ASN A 152 7.42 19.56 -20.09
N PHE A 153 6.75 18.64 -19.41
CA PHE A 153 7.29 18.00 -18.21
C PHE A 153 7.72 16.58 -18.54
N HIS A 154 8.94 16.25 -18.21
CA HIS A 154 9.47 14.90 -18.37
C HIS A 154 9.43 14.17 -17.02
N LEU A 155 8.65 13.10 -16.95
CA LEU A 155 8.54 12.26 -15.76
C LEU A 155 9.30 10.97 -15.99
N TYR A 156 10.28 10.69 -15.14
CA TYR A 156 11.05 9.45 -15.16
C TYR A 156 10.76 8.66 -13.89
N GLY A 157 10.65 7.35 -14.02
CA GLY A 157 10.39 6.51 -12.87
C GLY A 157 10.75 5.04 -13.11
N LEU A 158 10.68 4.30 -12.01
CA LEU A 158 10.69 2.85 -12.02
C LEU A 158 9.30 2.34 -11.67
N VAL A 159 8.87 1.30 -12.35
CA VAL A 159 7.60 0.62 -12.06
C VAL A 159 7.69 0.03 -10.65
N ALA A 160 6.94 0.58 -9.71
CA ALA A 160 6.89 0.09 -8.35
C ALA A 160 5.86 -1.04 -8.17
N ARG A 161 4.79 -1.01 -8.99
CA ARG A 161 3.70 -1.99 -8.94
C ARG A 161 2.91 -1.96 -10.24
N VAL A 162 2.49 -3.14 -10.69
CA VAL A 162 1.48 -3.34 -11.75
C VAL A 162 0.25 -3.97 -11.10
N GLN A 163 -0.93 -3.59 -11.54
CA GLN A 163 -2.18 -4.12 -11.03
C GLN A 163 -3.19 -4.18 -12.19
N GLU A 164 -3.74 -5.35 -12.42
CA GLU A 164 -4.89 -5.49 -13.30
C GLU A 164 -6.14 -4.91 -12.64
N LEU A 165 -6.94 -4.20 -13.42
CA LEU A 165 -8.22 -3.67 -12.97
C LEU A 165 -9.31 -4.62 -13.47
N GLU A 166 -10.08 -5.21 -12.55
CA GLU A 166 -11.14 -6.19 -12.86
C GLU A 166 -12.29 -5.61 -13.69
N ASN A 167 -12.46 -4.30 -13.70
CA ASN A 167 -13.43 -3.61 -14.54
C ASN A 167 -12.65 -2.69 -15.48
N GLY A 168 -12.52 -3.11 -16.72
CA GLY A 168 -12.01 -2.22 -17.76
C GLY A 168 -12.76 -0.88 -17.70
N LEU A 169 -12.01 0.21 -17.86
CA LEU A 169 -12.59 1.56 -17.99
C LEU A 169 -13.71 1.59 -19.00
#